data_87c1a3957ab3cc373236cd7a5f55e4a9
#
_entry.id   87c1a3957ab3cc373236cd7a5f55e4a9
#
_cell.length_a   1.000
_cell.length_b   1.000
_cell.length_c   1.000
_cell.angle_alpha   90.00
_cell.angle_beta   90.00
_cell.angle_gamma   90.00
#
_symmetry.space_group_name_H-M   'P 1'
#
loop_
_entity.id
_entity.type
_entity.pdbx_description
1 polymer ?
#
loop_
_entity_poly.entity_id
_entity_poly.type
_entity_poly.pdbx_seq_one_letter_code
_entity_poly.pdbx_strand_id
1 'polypeptide(L)'
;PDIALLKTIIQLKHLMNGEVLQAAVKIAKQVADDIKQKLDMTIKRSLTGRLDKNTSSVTKCSANLDFKKTIRRNLKNYDKASNQLILKDIYFSGRVKKHNKKRIIIAIDESGSMLGSVIYSAVMAQIISELPFAEVKLIIFDTSIVDLSDHADDPAQTIMSVQLGGGTDIAKALTYCESLIITPRDTCVIVVTDLYEGGSEAQLMNVSKNIITSGAHLSFLTALDENADPAYDKATGQKLADMGSFVGGLTPDKLGDYIGKIFA
;
A
#
# COMPACT_ATOMS: atom_id res chain seq x y z
N PRO A 1 13.74 11.96 -14.90
CA PRO A 1 14.26 10.59 -15.06
C PRO A 1 13.15 9.68 -15.59
N ASP A 2 13.49 8.77 -16.50
CA ASP A 2 12.54 7.97 -17.24
C ASP A 2 12.47 6.56 -16.61
N ILE A 3 11.25 6.07 -16.40
CA ILE A 3 11.01 4.68 -15.92
C ILE A 3 11.60 3.67 -16.88
N ALA A 4 11.58 3.94 -18.19
CA ALA A 4 12.18 3.07 -19.19
C ALA A 4 13.70 2.94 -18.98
N LEU A 5 14.38 4.04 -18.66
CA LEU A 5 15.79 4.02 -18.30
C LEU A 5 16.04 3.19 -17.03
N LEU A 6 15.19 3.32 -16.02
CA LEU A 6 15.32 2.55 -14.78
C LEU A 6 15.11 1.05 -15.02
N LYS A 7 14.12 0.66 -15.84
CA LYS A 7 13.94 -0.75 -16.26
C LYS A 7 15.20 -1.31 -16.93
N THR A 8 15.81 -0.55 -17.85
CA THR A 8 17.06 -0.95 -18.51
C THR A 8 18.22 -1.09 -17.51
N ILE A 9 18.32 -0.18 -16.55
CA ILE A 9 19.32 -0.24 -15.47
C ILE A 9 19.17 -1.54 -14.66
N ILE A 10 17.94 -1.87 -14.26
CA ILE A 10 17.67 -3.09 -13.48
C ILE A 10 18.08 -4.35 -14.29
N GLN A 11 17.75 -4.39 -15.58
CA GLN A 11 18.08 -5.50 -16.45
C GLN A 11 19.61 -5.69 -16.61
N LEU A 12 20.36 -4.61 -16.63
CA LEU A 12 21.82 -4.63 -16.87
C LEU A 12 22.65 -4.53 -15.59
N LYS A 13 22.03 -4.46 -14.41
CA LYS A 13 22.75 -4.21 -13.13
C LYS A 13 23.84 -5.24 -12.83
N HIS A 14 23.65 -6.49 -13.26
CA HIS A 14 24.63 -7.58 -13.07
C HIS A 14 25.94 -7.36 -13.84
N LEU A 15 25.94 -6.46 -14.82
CA LEU A 15 27.13 -6.07 -15.60
C LEU A 15 27.79 -4.80 -15.03
N MET A 16 27.21 -4.15 -14.03
CA MET A 16 27.68 -2.87 -13.51
C MET A 16 28.75 -3.05 -12.44
N ASN A 17 29.82 -2.25 -12.54
CA ASN A 17 30.84 -2.13 -11.50
C ASN A 17 30.41 -1.11 -10.40
N GLY A 18 31.21 -1.02 -9.31
CA GLY A 18 30.83 -0.25 -8.12
C GLY A 18 30.43 1.22 -8.36
N GLU A 19 31.15 1.95 -9.23
CA GLU A 19 30.85 3.35 -9.52
C GLU A 19 29.58 3.52 -10.35
N VAL A 20 29.41 2.66 -11.37
CA VAL A 20 28.20 2.64 -12.20
C VAL A 20 26.98 2.22 -11.38
N LEU A 21 27.15 1.25 -10.47
CA LEU A 21 26.07 0.83 -9.56
C LEU A 21 25.64 1.97 -8.63
N GLN A 22 26.57 2.75 -8.09
CA GLN A 22 26.22 3.93 -7.28
C GLN A 22 25.45 5.00 -8.07
N ALA A 23 25.83 5.23 -9.33
CA ALA A 23 25.08 6.12 -10.22
C ALA A 23 23.67 5.58 -10.51
N ALA A 24 23.54 4.26 -10.73
CA ALA A 24 22.26 3.59 -10.92
C ALA A 24 21.34 3.75 -9.70
N VAL A 25 21.85 3.58 -8.47
CA VAL A 25 21.10 3.80 -7.23
C VAL A 25 20.60 5.25 -7.14
N LYS A 26 21.41 6.23 -7.52
CA LYS A 26 20.99 7.65 -7.53
C LYS A 26 19.83 7.87 -8.51
N ILE A 27 19.91 7.29 -9.69
CA ILE A 27 18.82 7.36 -10.68
C ILE A 27 17.55 6.68 -10.15
N ALA A 28 17.68 5.49 -9.56
CA ALA A 28 16.54 4.78 -8.96
C ALA A 28 15.86 5.65 -7.88
N LYS A 29 16.64 6.29 -7.02
CA LYS A 29 16.12 7.21 -6.00
C LYS A 29 15.40 8.41 -6.60
N GLN A 30 15.96 9.05 -7.62
CA GLN A 30 15.33 10.18 -8.29
C GLN A 30 13.99 9.78 -8.93
N VAL A 31 13.93 8.63 -9.62
CA VAL A 31 12.68 8.15 -10.22
C VAL A 31 11.64 7.85 -9.14
N ALA A 32 12.04 7.18 -8.07
CA ALA A 32 11.15 6.89 -6.95
C ALA A 32 10.60 8.16 -6.29
N ASP A 33 11.45 9.16 -6.06
CA ASP A 33 11.05 10.46 -5.49
C ASP A 33 10.07 11.21 -6.40
N ASP A 34 10.28 11.18 -7.72
CA ASP A 34 9.38 11.81 -8.70
C ASP A 34 7.99 11.13 -8.71
N ILE A 35 7.96 9.79 -8.68
CA ILE A 35 6.71 9.04 -8.60
C ILE A 35 6.00 9.32 -7.27
N LYS A 36 6.75 9.30 -6.16
CA LYS A 36 6.22 9.61 -4.83
C LYS A 36 5.59 11.00 -4.78
N GLN A 37 6.26 12.01 -5.32
CA GLN A 37 5.74 13.39 -5.35
C GLN A 37 4.38 13.48 -6.06
N LYS A 38 4.19 12.73 -7.14
CA LYS A 38 2.92 12.69 -7.88
C LYS A 38 1.80 12.00 -7.11
N LEU A 39 2.11 10.95 -6.36
CA LEU A 39 1.12 10.05 -5.75
C LEU A 39 0.81 10.36 -4.28
N ASP A 40 1.76 10.91 -3.52
CA ASP A 40 1.72 11.05 -2.05
C ASP A 40 0.44 11.73 -1.54
N MET A 41 0.09 12.86 -2.12
CA MET A 41 -1.11 13.63 -1.71
C MET A 41 -2.41 12.87 -1.96
N THR A 42 -2.51 12.17 -3.09
CA THR A 42 -3.70 11.42 -3.47
C THR A 42 -3.88 10.21 -2.58
N ILE A 43 -2.82 9.45 -2.37
CA ILE A 43 -2.84 8.22 -1.57
C ILE A 43 -3.05 8.54 -0.09
N LYS A 44 -2.33 9.50 0.48
CA LYS A 44 -2.52 9.89 1.88
C LYS A 44 -3.93 10.39 2.15
N ARG A 45 -4.56 11.10 1.20
CA ARG A 45 -5.94 11.56 1.33
C ARG A 45 -6.94 10.40 1.34
N SER A 46 -6.78 9.41 0.48
CA SER A 46 -7.68 8.24 0.44
C SER A 46 -7.57 7.37 1.71
N LEU A 47 -6.37 7.25 2.26
CA LEU A 47 -6.09 6.40 3.43
C LEU A 47 -6.35 7.06 4.79
N THR A 48 -6.26 8.39 4.91
CA THR A 48 -6.45 9.07 6.21
C THR A 48 -7.91 9.24 6.66
N GLY A 49 -8.85 8.91 5.79
CA GLY A 49 -10.29 8.90 6.12
C GLY A 49 -10.89 10.26 6.44
N ARG A 50 -12.23 10.32 6.53
CA ARG A 50 -12.98 11.52 6.94
C ARG A 50 -12.85 11.77 8.44
N LEU A 51 -12.82 13.05 8.84
CA LEU A 51 -12.94 13.48 10.23
C LEU A 51 -14.23 12.89 10.83
N ASP A 52 -14.11 12.16 11.95
CA ASP A 52 -15.26 11.73 12.70
C ASP A 52 -15.86 12.93 13.46
N LYS A 53 -17.05 13.33 13.05
CA LYS A 53 -17.78 14.45 13.65
C LYS A 53 -18.40 14.11 15.01
N ASN A 54 -18.42 12.83 15.38
CA ASN A 54 -19.06 12.37 16.62
C ASN A 54 -18.08 12.21 17.78
N THR A 55 -16.79 12.15 17.52
CA THR A 55 -15.76 11.99 18.57
C THR A 55 -15.14 13.33 18.93
N SER A 56 -15.03 13.62 20.21
CA SER A 56 -14.40 14.84 20.73
C SER A 56 -12.87 14.69 20.71
N SER A 57 -12.15 15.68 20.17
CA SER A 57 -10.68 15.68 20.16
C SER A 57 -10.13 16.20 21.49
N VAL A 58 -9.12 15.48 22.00
CA VAL A 58 -8.29 15.98 23.12
C VAL A 58 -7.34 17.08 22.64
N THR A 59 -6.96 17.07 21.36
CA THR A 59 -6.06 18.08 20.76
C THR A 59 -6.89 19.26 20.26
N LYS A 60 -6.73 20.41 20.91
CA LYS A 60 -7.40 21.66 20.57
C LYS A 60 -6.61 22.41 19.51
N CYS A 61 -6.90 22.18 18.22
CA CYS A 61 -6.33 22.96 17.12
C CYS A 61 -7.44 23.53 16.22
N SER A 62 -7.19 24.65 15.57
CA SER A 62 -8.16 25.33 14.71
C SER A 62 -8.69 24.46 13.58
N ALA A 63 -7.88 23.55 13.05
CA ALA A 63 -8.28 22.60 12.01
C ALA A 63 -9.32 21.58 12.44
N ASN A 64 -9.49 21.33 13.76
CA ASN A 64 -10.43 20.40 14.34
C ASN A 64 -11.65 21.09 14.99
N LEU A 65 -11.78 22.41 14.90
CA LEU A 65 -12.85 23.18 15.49
C LEU A 65 -14.20 22.80 14.86
N ASP A 66 -15.14 22.35 15.71
CA ASP A 66 -16.52 22.11 15.31
C ASP A 66 -17.36 23.40 15.47
N PHE A 67 -17.31 24.24 14.44
CA PHE A 67 -18.03 25.50 14.42
C PHE A 67 -19.52 25.33 14.69
N LYS A 68 -20.17 24.35 14.05
CA LYS A 68 -21.61 24.12 14.17
C LYS A 68 -22.01 23.73 15.59
N LYS A 69 -21.28 22.83 16.22
CA LYS A 69 -21.54 22.40 17.60
C LYS A 69 -21.20 23.50 18.59
N THR A 70 -20.10 24.23 18.38
CA THR A 70 -19.70 25.35 19.21
C THR A 70 -20.75 26.48 19.20
N ILE A 71 -21.19 26.93 18.03
CA ILE A 71 -22.23 27.96 17.91
C ILE A 71 -23.54 27.46 18.57
N ARG A 72 -24.03 26.27 18.20
CA ARG A 72 -25.27 25.73 18.68
C ARG A 72 -25.33 25.60 20.21
N ARG A 73 -24.22 25.20 20.84
CA ARG A 73 -24.14 25.03 22.30
C ARG A 73 -23.99 26.37 23.05
N ASN A 74 -23.49 27.40 22.40
CA ASN A 74 -23.29 28.74 22.98
C ASN A 74 -24.45 29.71 22.65
N LEU A 75 -25.44 29.34 21.86
CA LEU A 75 -26.59 30.22 21.54
C LEU A 75 -27.28 30.83 22.77
N LYS A 76 -27.31 30.09 23.89
CA LYS A 76 -27.84 30.58 25.17
C LYS A 76 -27.05 31.75 25.79
N ASN A 77 -25.81 31.98 25.32
CA ASN A 77 -24.90 33.04 25.76
C ASN A 77 -24.89 34.22 24.77
N TYR A 78 -25.91 34.33 23.91
CA TYR A 78 -26.04 35.47 23.00
C TYR A 78 -26.47 36.72 23.81
N ASP A 79 -25.61 37.73 23.73
CA ASP A 79 -25.88 39.03 24.33
C ASP A 79 -26.60 39.94 23.33
N LYS A 80 -27.85 40.26 23.64
CA LYS A 80 -28.70 41.11 22.79
C LYS A 80 -28.28 42.59 22.83
N ALA A 81 -27.61 43.04 23.88
CA ALA A 81 -27.21 44.43 24.02
C ALA A 81 -25.99 44.77 23.14
N SER A 82 -25.02 43.85 23.08
CA SER A 82 -23.82 44.01 22.27
C SER A 82 -23.93 43.33 20.89
N ASN A 83 -25.00 42.59 20.59
CA ASN A 83 -25.19 41.80 19.37
C ASN A 83 -24.05 40.76 19.17
N GLN A 84 -23.53 40.20 20.24
CA GLN A 84 -22.39 39.28 20.20
C GLN A 84 -22.72 37.90 20.81
N LEU A 85 -22.16 36.85 20.22
CA LEU A 85 -22.21 35.50 20.75
C LEU A 85 -20.95 35.25 21.61
N ILE A 86 -21.17 35.12 22.93
CA ILE A 86 -20.07 34.82 23.86
C ILE A 86 -19.80 33.33 23.86
N LEU A 87 -18.63 32.91 23.34
CA LEU A 87 -18.22 31.51 23.32
C LEU A 87 -17.58 31.13 24.65
N LYS A 88 -18.36 30.46 25.54
CA LYS A 88 -17.86 29.89 26.79
C LYS A 88 -17.23 28.52 26.59
N ASP A 89 -17.83 27.70 25.76
CA ASP A 89 -17.40 26.34 25.49
C ASP A 89 -17.06 26.18 24.02
N ILE A 90 -15.85 25.72 23.72
CA ILE A 90 -15.38 25.46 22.37
C ILE A 90 -15.28 23.94 22.17
N TYR A 91 -15.91 23.44 21.11
CA TYR A 91 -15.97 22.02 20.80
C TYR A 91 -15.05 21.70 19.63
N PHE A 92 -14.31 20.59 19.75
CA PHE A 92 -13.40 20.09 18.73
C PHE A 92 -13.83 18.69 18.30
N SER A 93 -13.88 18.45 17.00
CA SER A 93 -14.11 17.10 16.44
C SER A 93 -12.86 16.27 16.58
N GLY A 94 -12.99 15.04 17.10
CA GLY A 94 -11.89 14.10 17.14
C GLY A 94 -11.67 13.46 15.78
N ARG A 95 -10.43 13.12 15.48
CA ARG A 95 -10.16 12.08 14.51
C ARG A 95 -10.26 10.75 15.24
N VAL A 96 -10.98 9.77 14.69
CA VAL A 96 -10.91 8.40 15.20
C VAL A 96 -9.47 7.96 15.14
N LYS A 97 -8.78 7.85 16.28
CA LYS A 97 -7.57 7.05 16.34
C LYS A 97 -8.04 5.61 16.23
N LYS A 98 -7.96 5.01 15.05
CA LYS A 98 -7.98 3.55 14.96
C LYS A 98 -6.76 3.07 15.75
N HIS A 99 -7.00 2.47 16.93
CA HIS A 99 -5.95 2.07 17.87
C HIS A 99 -5.13 0.87 17.37
N ASN A 100 -5.61 0.13 16.37
CA ASN A 100 -4.89 -1.00 15.79
C ASN A 100 -4.18 -0.56 14.51
N LYS A 101 -2.87 -0.79 14.46
CA LYS A 101 -2.12 -0.64 13.22
C LYS A 101 -2.67 -1.65 12.22
N LYS A 102 -2.97 -1.18 11.02
CA LYS A 102 -3.34 -2.02 9.90
C LYS A 102 -2.07 -2.59 9.29
N ARG A 103 -2.02 -3.92 9.12
CA ARG A 103 -0.87 -4.58 8.52
C ARG A 103 -1.12 -4.76 7.04
N ILE A 104 -0.18 -4.28 6.23
CA ILE A 104 -0.21 -4.39 4.78
C ILE A 104 1.03 -5.17 4.37
N ILE A 105 0.83 -6.37 3.85
CA ILE A 105 1.89 -7.26 3.37
C ILE A 105 1.88 -7.15 1.86
N ILE A 106 2.97 -6.67 1.28
CA ILE A 106 3.14 -6.51 -0.17
C ILE A 106 4.18 -7.52 -0.62
N ALA A 107 3.77 -8.50 -1.40
CA ALA A 107 4.65 -9.48 -2.03
C ALA A 107 4.75 -9.18 -3.52
N ILE A 108 5.96 -8.97 -4.01
CA ILE A 108 6.24 -8.53 -5.37
C ILE A 108 6.98 -9.64 -6.11
N ASP A 109 6.38 -10.09 -7.20
CA ASP A 109 7.00 -10.98 -8.17
C ASP A 109 8.08 -10.23 -8.94
N GLU A 110 9.31 -10.74 -8.89
CA GLU A 110 10.45 -10.13 -9.57
C GLU A 110 10.71 -10.69 -10.99
N SER A 111 9.70 -11.35 -11.59
CA SER A 111 9.75 -11.76 -12.98
C SER A 111 9.93 -10.56 -13.93
N GLY A 112 10.57 -10.81 -15.07
CA GLY A 112 10.91 -9.72 -16.01
C GLY A 112 9.69 -8.95 -16.55
N SER A 113 8.54 -9.62 -16.66
CA SER A 113 7.25 -9.02 -17.06
C SER A 113 6.74 -8.00 -16.04
N MET A 114 7.10 -8.17 -14.75
CA MET A 114 6.57 -7.37 -13.63
C MET A 114 7.44 -6.15 -13.26
N LEU A 115 8.53 -5.88 -13.97
CA LEU A 115 9.46 -4.77 -13.65
C LEU A 115 8.80 -3.40 -13.45
N GLY A 116 7.79 -3.07 -14.25
CA GLY A 116 7.03 -1.83 -14.08
C GLY A 116 6.32 -1.81 -12.74
N SER A 117 5.62 -2.88 -12.43
CA SER A 117 4.87 -3.04 -11.20
C SER A 117 5.76 -3.07 -9.95
N VAL A 118 6.99 -3.62 -10.07
CA VAL A 118 8.00 -3.60 -8.99
C VAL A 118 8.34 -2.17 -8.57
N ILE A 119 8.60 -1.28 -9.54
CA ILE A 119 8.97 0.11 -9.27
C ILE A 119 7.83 0.82 -8.51
N TYR A 120 6.61 0.73 -9.02
CA TYR A 120 5.45 1.34 -8.38
C TYR A 120 5.13 0.73 -7.02
N SER A 121 5.26 -0.60 -6.87
CA SER A 121 5.04 -1.30 -5.60
C SER A 121 6.01 -0.84 -4.51
N ALA A 122 7.30 -0.65 -4.85
CA ALA A 122 8.29 -0.14 -3.93
C ALA A 122 7.97 1.28 -3.45
N VAL A 123 7.55 2.17 -4.36
CA VAL A 123 7.14 3.54 -4.00
C VAL A 123 5.85 3.53 -3.18
N MET A 124 4.89 2.67 -3.50
CA MET A 124 3.66 2.52 -2.73
C MET A 124 3.95 2.02 -1.32
N ALA A 125 4.85 1.04 -1.16
CA ALA A 125 5.28 0.57 0.15
C ALA A 125 5.86 1.71 1.00
N GLN A 126 6.71 2.56 0.43
CA GLN A 126 7.24 3.75 1.11
C GLN A 126 6.12 4.71 1.54
N ILE A 127 5.23 5.10 0.63
CA ILE A 127 4.14 6.05 0.95
C ILE A 127 3.26 5.51 2.08
N ILE A 128 2.95 4.21 2.06
CA ILE A 128 2.11 3.57 3.07
C ILE A 128 2.87 3.43 4.40
N SER A 129 4.17 3.15 4.39
CA SER A 129 4.98 3.00 5.60
C SER A 129 5.08 4.31 6.41
N GLU A 130 4.95 5.45 5.76
CA GLU A 130 4.92 6.77 6.42
C GLU A 130 3.59 7.04 7.16
N LEU A 131 2.56 6.21 6.98
CA LEU A 131 1.28 6.41 7.62
C LEU A 131 1.30 5.88 9.06
N PRO A 132 0.91 6.68 10.06
CA PRO A 132 1.07 6.32 11.48
C PRO A 132 0.20 5.13 11.92
N PHE A 133 -0.80 4.76 11.12
CA PHE A 133 -1.72 3.65 11.39
C PHE A 133 -1.39 2.39 10.56
N ALA A 134 -0.41 2.45 9.66
CA ALA A 134 0.01 1.33 8.83
C ALA A 134 1.31 0.69 9.34
N GLU A 135 1.41 -0.61 9.17
CA GLU A 135 2.62 -1.41 9.28
C GLU A 135 2.80 -2.15 7.97
N VAL A 136 3.85 -1.82 7.23
CA VAL A 136 4.13 -2.45 5.93
C VAL A 136 5.13 -3.57 6.11
N LYS A 137 4.83 -4.72 5.52
CA LYS A 137 5.76 -5.82 5.29
C LYS A 137 5.99 -5.93 3.78
N LEU A 138 7.24 -5.85 3.36
CA LEU A 138 7.61 -5.82 1.95
C LEU A 138 8.48 -7.03 1.62
N ILE A 139 8.05 -7.80 0.64
CA ILE A 139 8.67 -9.05 0.23
C ILE A 139 8.84 -9.01 -1.28
N ILE A 140 9.98 -9.40 -1.78
CA ILE A 140 10.18 -9.75 -3.19
C ILE A 140 10.37 -11.25 -3.30
N PHE A 141 9.89 -11.84 -4.36
CA PHE A 141 9.99 -13.28 -4.55
C PHE A 141 10.15 -13.70 -6.01
N ASP A 142 10.86 -14.80 -6.20
CA ASP A 142 10.93 -15.62 -7.38
C ASP A 142 10.69 -17.10 -6.95
N THR A 143 11.66 -17.98 -7.06
CA THR A 143 11.73 -19.29 -6.40
C THR A 143 12.27 -19.20 -4.97
N SER A 144 12.84 -18.07 -4.62
CA SER A 144 13.31 -17.68 -3.28
C SER A 144 12.49 -16.51 -2.74
N ILE A 145 12.65 -16.20 -1.46
CA ILE A 145 11.94 -15.12 -0.79
C ILE A 145 12.97 -14.21 -0.14
N VAL A 146 12.85 -12.91 -0.41
CA VAL A 146 13.65 -11.88 0.25
C VAL A 146 12.72 -10.93 1.00
N ASP A 147 12.84 -10.89 2.31
CA ASP A 147 12.09 -9.96 3.16
C ASP A 147 12.82 -8.62 3.22
N LEU A 148 12.20 -7.58 2.73
CA LEU A 148 12.68 -6.20 2.72
C LEU A 148 11.87 -5.31 3.65
N SER A 149 11.16 -5.87 4.63
CA SER A 149 10.28 -5.11 5.52
C SER A 149 11.00 -4.01 6.30
N ASP A 150 12.26 -4.20 6.65
CA ASP A 150 13.09 -3.21 7.35
C ASP A 150 13.54 -2.05 6.44
N HIS A 151 13.35 -2.18 5.13
CA HIS A 151 13.72 -1.23 4.09
C HIS A 151 12.52 -0.75 3.26
N ALA A 152 11.31 -0.94 3.76
CA ALA A 152 10.09 -0.53 3.07
C ALA A 152 9.98 1.00 2.84
N ASP A 153 10.78 1.77 3.57
CA ASP A 153 10.93 3.22 3.45
C ASP A 153 11.98 3.64 2.40
N ASP A 154 12.78 2.70 1.87
CA ASP A 154 13.78 2.95 0.81
C ASP A 154 13.44 2.20 -0.49
N PRO A 155 12.64 2.79 -1.39
CA PRO A 155 12.26 2.17 -2.64
C PRO A 155 13.44 1.95 -3.58
N ALA A 156 14.49 2.77 -3.50
CA ALA A 156 15.68 2.59 -4.34
C ALA A 156 16.42 1.30 -3.96
N GLN A 157 16.54 1.00 -2.68
CA GLN A 157 17.12 -0.26 -2.21
C GLN A 157 16.25 -1.45 -2.64
N THR A 158 14.93 -1.37 -2.49
CA THR A 158 14.00 -2.40 -2.96
C THR A 158 14.17 -2.67 -4.46
N ILE A 159 14.13 -1.62 -5.29
CA ILE A 159 14.27 -1.73 -6.74
C ILE A 159 15.63 -2.34 -7.12
N MET A 160 16.68 -1.95 -6.43
CA MET A 160 18.05 -2.46 -6.72
C MET A 160 18.29 -3.86 -6.12
N SER A 161 17.41 -4.37 -5.24
CA SER A 161 17.51 -5.75 -4.73
C SER A 161 16.95 -6.79 -5.71
N VAL A 162 16.04 -6.40 -6.60
CA VAL A 162 15.39 -7.27 -7.59
C VAL A 162 16.43 -8.05 -8.41
N GLN A 163 16.28 -9.37 -8.49
CA GLN A 163 17.14 -10.25 -9.31
C GLN A 163 16.29 -10.87 -10.42
N LEU A 164 16.53 -10.43 -11.65
CA LEU A 164 15.80 -10.96 -12.79
C LEU A 164 16.31 -12.34 -13.21
N GLY A 165 15.40 -13.29 -13.43
CA GLY A 165 15.75 -14.55 -14.09
C GLY A 165 15.45 -15.83 -13.32
N GLY A 166 14.72 -15.78 -12.23
CA GLY A 166 14.18 -16.97 -11.53
C GLY A 166 12.87 -17.46 -12.14
N GLY A 167 12.41 -18.65 -11.72
CA GLY A 167 11.00 -19.05 -11.88
C GLY A 167 10.14 -18.33 -10.84
N THR A 168 8.83 -18.53 -10.87
CA THR A 168 7.89 -17.91 -9.92
C THR A 168 7.24 -18.99 -9.05
N ASP A 169 7.30 -18.85 -7.73
CA ASP A 169 6.61 -19.73 -6.77
C ASP A 169 5.72 -18.86 -5.86
N ILE A 170 4.53 -18.58 -6.34
CA ILE A 170 3.54 -17.74 -5.63
C ILE A 170 3.05 -18.45 -4.38
N ALA A 171 2.88 -19.77 -4.44
CA ALA A 171 2.41 -20.56 -3.30
C ALA A 171 3.38 -20.47 -2.11
N LYS A 172 4.67 -20.53 -2.37
CA LYS A 172 5.73 -20.35 -1.36
C LYS A 172 5.72 -18.95 -0.78
N ALA A 173 5.62 -17.92 -1.63
CA ALA A 173 5.54 -16.53 -1.21
C ALA A 173 4.31 -16.29 -0.31
N LEU A 174 3.13 -16.81 -0.70
CA LEU A 174 1.92 -16.71 0.12
C LEU A 174 2.03 -17.46 1.45
N THR A 175 2.70 -18.62 1.49
CA THR A 175 2.96 -19.35 2.74
C THR A 175 3.79 -18.49 3.70
N TYR A 176 4.77 -17.77 3.18
CA TYR A 176 5.53 -16.83 3.98
C TYR A 176 4.67 -15.65 4.44
N CYS A 177 3.87 -15.06 3.55
CA CYS A 177 2.93 -13.99 3.92
C CYS A 177 1.94 -14.43 5.00
N GLU A 178 1.41 -15.67 4.93
CA GLU A 178 0.53 -16.24 5.94
C GLU A 178 1.19 -16.24 7.32
N SER A 179 2.47 -16.57 7.41
CA SER A 179 3.23 -16.55 8.68
C SER A 179 3.38 -15.16 9.30
N LEU A 180 3.26 -14.11 8.49
CA LEU A 180 3.35 -12.72 8.95
C LEU A 180 1.99 -12.16 9.42
N ILE A 181 0.89 -12.89 9.25
CA ILE A 181 -0.45 -12.47 9.67
C ILE A 181 -0.58 -12.66 11.18
N ILE A 182 -0.68 -11.57 11.95
CA ILE A 182 -0.90 -11.59 13.40
C ILE A 182 -2.37 -11.37 13.72
N THR A 183 -2.98 -10.36 13.10
CA THR A 183 -4.39 -9.99 13.28
C THR A 183 -5.09 -10.04 11.93
N PRO A 184 -5.72 -11.17 11.55
CA PRO A 184 -6.24 -11.34 10.19
C PRO A 184 -7.16 -10.22 9.73
N ARG A 185 -8.15 -9.83 10.53
CA ARG A 185 -9.14 -8.78 10.17
C ARG A 185 -8.52 -7.39 9.96
N ASP A 186 -7.30 -7.16 10.48
CA ASP A 186 -6.55 -5.92 10.32
C ASP A 186 -5.39 -6.08 9.35
N THR A 187 -5.36 -7.20 8.59
CA THR A 187 -4.30 -7.52 7.63
C THR A 187 -4.83 -7.57 6.21
N CYS A 188 -4.11 -6.93 5.30
CA CYS A 188 -4.30 -7.02 3.86
C CYS A 188 -3.01 -7.57 3.22
N VAL A 189 -3.13 -8.69 2.51
CA VAL A 189 -2.05 -9.29 1.72
C VAL A 189 -2.27 -8.89 0.27
N ILE A 190 -1.29 -8.24 -0.33
CA ILE A 190 -1.29 -7.77 -1.71
C ILE A 190 -0.16 -8.49 -2.43
N VAL A 191 -0.48 -9.31 -3.41
CA VAL A 191 0.49 -9.99 -4.25
C VAL A 191 0.50 -9.34 -5.62
N VAL A 192 1.63 -8.86 -6.07
CA VAL A 192 1.81 -8.24 -7.38
C VAL A 192 2.50 -9.25 -8.28
N THR A 193 1.75 -9.89 -9.20
CA THR A 193 2.21 -11.01 -10.03
C THR A 193 1.29 -11.20 -11.24
N ASP A 194 1.82 -11.70 -12.35
CA ASP A 194 1.05 -12.09 -13.53
C ASP A 194 0.38 -13.47 -13.41
N LEU A 195 0.44 -14.09 -12.23
CA LEU A 195 -0.21 -15.37 -11.88
C LEU A 195 0.30 -16.59 -12.67
N TYR A 196 1.43 -16.50 -13.36
CA TYR A 196 2.07 -17.68 -13.97
C TYR A 196 2.84 -18.45 -12.89
N GLU A 197 2.10 -19.37 -12.22
CA GLU A 197 2.64 -20.21 -11.16
C GLU A 197 3.61 -21.24 -11.71
N GLY A 198 4.85 -21.20 -11.26
CA GLY A 198 5.88 -22.19 -11.61
C GLY A 198 5.91 -23.40 -10.66
N GLY A 199 5.22 -23.30 -9.53
CA GLY A 199 5.11 -24.33 -8.51
C GLY A 199 3.81 -25.15 -8.62
N SER A 200 3.16 -25.40 -7.48
CA SER A 200 1.92 -26.18 -7.42
C SER A 200 0.68 -25.29 -7.32
N GLU A 201 -0.13 -25.26 -8.36
CA GLU A 201 -1.42 -24.55 -8.36
C GLU A 201 -2.31 -25.00 -7.19
N ALA A 202 -2.35 -26.31 -6.90
CA ALA A 202 -3.14 -26.82 -5.78
C ALA A 202 -2.67 -26.24 -4.43
N GLN A 203 -1.38 -26.06 -4.26
CA GLN A 203 -0.82 -25.45 -3.06
C GLN A 203 -1.15 -23.96 -3.01
N LEU A 204 -1.04 -23.24 -4.12
CA LEU A 204 -1.47 -21.84 -4.24
C LEU A 204 -2.94 -21.67 -3.82
N MET A 205 -3.84 -22.51 -4.32
CA MET A 205 -5.27 -22.46 -3.95
C MET A 205 -5.49 -22.74 -2.47
N ASN A 206 -4.79 -23.73 -1.89
CA ASN A 206 -4.93 -24.08 -0.48
C ASN A 206 -4.47 -22.92 0.45
N VAL A 207 -3.30 -22.34 0.21
CA VAL A 207 -2.79 -21.23 1.02
C VAL A 207 -3.66 -19.99 0.87
N SER A 208 -4.10 -19.67 -0.36
CA SER A 208 -5.03 -18.57 -0.60
C SER A 208 -6.34 -18.75 0.19
N LYS A 209 -6.91 -19.95 0.19
CA LYS A 209 -8.10 -20.28 0.97
C LYS A 209 -7.87 -20.12 2.47
N ASN A 210 -6.72 -20.55 3.01
CA ASN A 210 -6.38 -20.38 4.41
C ASN A 210 -6.36 -18.91 4.81
N ILE A 211 -5.66 -18.07 4.04
CA ILE A 211 -5.57 -16.63 4.29
C ILE A 211 -6.97 -16.00 4.30
N ILE A 212 -7.80 -16.26 3.30
CA ILE A 212 -9.16 -15.72 3.20
C ILE A 212 -10.03 -16.21 4.36
N THR A 213 -9.99 -17.52 4.67
CA THR A 213 -10.80 -18.11 5.75
C THR A 213 -10.39 -17.59 7.12
N SER A 214 -9.13 -17.19 7.33
CA SER A 214 -8.68 -16.55 8.55
C SER A 214 -9.34 -15.18 8.79
N GLY A 215 -9.89 -14.57 7.74
CA GLY A 215 -10.50 -13.24 7.74
C GLY A 215 -9.56 -12.13 7.32
N ALA A 216 -8.37 -12.46 6.79
CA ALA A 216 -7.48 -11.49 6.16
C ALA A 216 -7.93 -11.20 4.72
N HIS A 217 -7.67 -9.99 4.25
CA HIS A 217 -7.94 -9.62 2.87
C HIS A 217 -6.78 -10.07 1.98
N LEU A 218 -7.10 -10.81 0.91
CA LEU A 218 -6.13 -11.27 -0.08
C LEU A 218 -6.45 -10.65 -1.44
N SER A 219 -5.44 -10.08 -2.08
CA SER A 219 -5.56 -9.38 -3.35
C SER A 219 -4.40 -9.73 -4.27
N PHE A 220 -4.70 -10.02 -5.52
CA PHE A 220 -3.72 -10.23 -6.58
C PHE A 220 -3.79 -9.07 -7.56
N LEU A 221 -2.72 -8.30 -7.64
CA LEU A 221 -2.57 -7.21 -8.60
C LEU A 221 -1.79 -7.72 -9.81
N THR A 222 -2.48 -7.89 -10.91
CA THR A 222 -1.90 -8.41 -12.16
C THR A 222 -1.15 -7.36 -12.96
N ALA A 223 -1.32 -6.10 -12.63
CA ALA A 223 -0.48 -4.96 -12.99
C ALA A 223 -0.63 -3.86 -11.95
N LEU A 224 0.45 -3.17 -11.67
CA LEU A 224 0.45 -1.96 -10.84
C LEU A 224 1.36 -0.93 -11.52
N ASP A 225 0.84 -0.28 -12.56
CA ASP A 225 1.50 0.77 -13.32
C ASP A 225 0.46 1.80 -13.83
N GLU A 226 0.91 2.80 -14.59
CA GLU A 226 0.03 3.86 -15.09
C GLU A 226 -1.06 3.36 -16.05
N ASN A 227 -0.83 2.26 -16.75
CA ASN A 227 -1.76 1.71 -17.76
C ASN A 227 -2.72 0.69 -17.16
N ALA A 228 -2.29 -0.02 -16.12
CA ALA A 228 -3.03 -1.13 -15.48
C ALA A 228 -3.53 -2.17 -16.51
N ASP A 229 -2.73 -2.43 -17.55
CA ASP A 229 -3.05 -3.36 -18.63
C ASP A 229 -2.42 -4.72 -18.34
N PRO A 230 -3.16 -5.68 -17.76
CA PRO A 230 -2.60 -6.92 -17.29
C PRO A 230 -2.59 -8.01 -18.37
N ALA A 231 -1.41 -8.57 -18.63
CA ALA A 231 -1.27 -9.88 -19.23
C ALA A 231 -1.02 -10.91 -18.12
N TYR A 232 -1.98 -11.77 -17.81
CA TYR A 232 -1.89 -12.72 -16.69
C TYR A 232 -2.62 -14.04 -16.99
N ASP A 233 -2.36 -15.08 -16.20
CA ASP A 233 -3.10 -16.33 -16.27
C ASP A 233 -4.55 -16.15 -15.78
N LYS A 234 -5.46 -16.03 -16.73
CA LYS A 234 -6.89 -15.80 -16.47
C LYS A 234 -7.56 -16.98 -15.80
N ALA A 235 -7.09 -18.22 -16.05
CA ALA A 235 -7.68 -19.43 -15.46
C ALA A 235 -7.39 -19.47 -13.95
N THR A 236 -6.15 -19.28 -13.56
CA THR A 236 -5.74 -19.15 -12.16
C THR A 236 -6.40 -17.95 -11.49
N GLY A 237 -6.42 -16.79 -12.18
CA GLY A 237 -7.06 -15.58 -11.67
C GLY A 237 -8.56 -15.77 -11.39
N GLN A 238 -9.30 -16.45 -12.24
CA GLN A 238 -10.73 -16.74 -12.03
C GLN A 238 -10.95 -17.62 -10.79
N LYS A 239 -10.15 -18.70 -10.61
CA LYS A 239 -10.24 -19.56 -9.43
C LYS A 239 -10.00 -18.79 -8.13
N LEU A 240 -9.01 -17.89 -8.11
CA LEU A 240 -8.71 -17.05 -6.97
C LEU A 240 -9.84 -16.04 -6.68
N ALA A 241 -10.42 -15.44 -7.70
CA ALA A 241 -11.56 -14.54 -7.58
C ALA A 241 -12.81 -15.24 -7.05
N ASP A 242 -13.09 -16.46 -7.50
CA ASP A 242 -14.22 -17.30 -7.04
C ASP A 242 -14.09 -17.66 -5.55
N MET A 243 -12.87 -17.68 -5.00
CA MET A 243 -12.62 -17.87 -3.57
C MET A 243 -12.78 -16.60 -2.73
N GLY A 244 -13.00 -15.43 -3.37
CA GLY A 244 -13.20 -14.15 -2.69
C GLY A 244 -12.00 -13.23 -2.67
N SER A 245 -10.92 -13.54 -3.39
CA SER A 245 -9.80 -12.60 -3.59
C SER A 245 -10.16 -11.54 -4.62
N PHE A 246 -9.61 -10.35 -4.46
CA PHE A 246 -9.57 -9.40 -5.56
C PHE A 246 -8.48 -9.82 -6.55
N VAL A 247 -8.81 -9.86 -7.84
CA VAL A 247 -7.84 -10.14 -8.92
C VAL A 247 -8.02 -9.09 -10.01
N GLY A 248 -6.98 -8.33 -10.33
CA GLY A 248 -7.02 -7.34 -11.40
C GLY A 248 -5.88 -6.33 -11.39
N GLY A 249 -5.75 -5.56 -12.47
CA GLY A 249 -4.82 -4.44 -12.56
C GLY A 249 -5.35 -3.22 -11.83
N LEU A 250 -4.49 -2.50 -11.15
CA LEU A 250 -4.79 -1.22 -10.53
C LEU A 250 -3.72 -0.20 -10.89
N THR A 251 -4.16 1.05 -11.08
CA THR A 251 -3.22 2.18 -11.08
C THR A 251 -2.84 2.53 -9.63
N PRO A 252 -1.65 3.10 -9.37
CA PRO A 252 -1.20 3.39 -8.01
C PRO A 252 -2.15 4.25 -7.18
N ASP A 253 -2.82 5.25 -7.80
CA ASP A 253 -3.83 6.08 -7.15
C ASP A 253 -5.06 5.26 -6.71
N LYS A 254 -5.53 4.32 -7.55
CA LYS A 254 -6.65 3.44 -7.23
C LYS A 254 -6.30 2.42 -6.14
N LEU A 255 -5.03 2.03 -6.02
CA LEU A 255 -4.60 1.15 -4.93
C LEU A 255 -4.80 1.81 -3.57
N GLY A 256 -4.49 3.10 -3.44
CA GLY A 256 -4.77 3.86 -2.22
C GLY A 256 -6.26 3.84 -1.83
N ASP A 257 -7.14 4.10 -2.80
CA ASP A 257 -8.59 4.03 -2.59
C ASP A 257 -9.08 2.62 -2.23
N TYR A 258 -8.50 1.60 -2.86
CA TYR A 258 -8.80 0.20 -2.60
C TYR A 258 -8.44 -0.19 -1.16
N ILE A 259 -7.22 0.08 -0.71
CA ILE A 259 -6.77 -0.17 0.66
C ILE A 259 -7.64 0.62 1.65
N GLY A 260 -7.98 1.86 1.34
CA GLY A 260 -8.86 2.68 2.15
C GLY A 260 -10.25 2.06 2.36
N LYS A 261 -10.82 1.42 1.33
CA LYS A 261 -12.11 0.71 1.41
C LYS A 261 -12.04 -0.57 2.24
N ILE A 262 -10.94 -1.33 2.12
CA ILE A 262 -10.74 -2.58 2.89
C ILE A 262 -10.76 -2.28 4.40
N PHE A 263 -10.20 -1.17 4.83
CA PHE A 263 -10.06 -0.84 6.24
C PHE A 263 -11.10 0.17 6.77
N ALA A 264 -12.06 0.58 5.93
CA ALA A 264 -13.14 1.47 6.34
C ALA A 264 -14.19 0.74 7.16
#